data_184944bccff21f97059bb0293379ebc3
#
_entry.id   184944bccff21f97059bb0293379ebc3
#
_cell.length_a   1.000
_cell.length_b   1.000
_cell.length_c   1.000
_cell.angle_alpha   90.00
_cell.angle_beta   90.00
_cell.angle_gamma   90.00
#
_symmetry.space_group_name_H-M   'P 1'
#
loop_
_entity.id
_entity.type
_entity.pdbx_description
1 polymer ?
#
loop_
_entity_poly.entity_id
_entity_poly.type
_entity_poly.pdbx_seq_one_letter_code
_entity_poly.pdbx_strand_id
1 'polypeptide(L)'
;MKIAILSFDIEEFDMPYEYGGKPTMEEQIVSSTKGLETIVSILDKYQAKATFYCTGVYATAKPELIKALSKKHEIASHNHYHSSHKKEDLSTSKAILEEITGKEVVGFRMPRMAPVSDTDLVEAGYRYNASINPTYLPGRYDYRHISRTFFTQNNLIHFPASVSPKWRVPLFWIAFHNFPLFYFFYLCKKVAQSDGYLHLYFHPWEFTDYHLAKDGAKYPFYLHRNNGKKMAERFDKLMSFLTEEGFEFRTSRELLIPSISHTSPQGSLP
;
A
#
# COMPACT_ATOMS: atom_id res chain seq x y z
N MET A 1 -11.05 -8.75 17.67
CA MET A 1 -10.28 -7.53 17.37
C MET A 1 -10.28 -7.36 15.85
N LYS A 2 -10.60 -6.18 15.33
CA LYS A 2 -10.56 -5.89 13.89
C LYS A 2 -9.26 -5.12 13.61
N ILE A 3 -8.48 -5.55 12.62
CA ILE A 3 -7.21 -4.92 12.27
C ILE A 3 -7.35 -4.19 10.95
N ALA A 4 -6.85 -2.95 10.86
CA ALA A 4 -6.70 -2.22 9.63
C ALA A 4 -5.21 -1.99 9.34
N ILE A 5 -4.76 -2.48 8.18
CA ILE A 5 -3.46 -2.17 7.60
C ILE A 5 -3.69 -1.12 6.54
N LEU A 6 -3.24 0.08 6.81
CA LEU A 6 -3.20 1.15 5.83
C LEU A 6 -1.82 1.18 5.21
N SER A 7 -1.74 1.18 3.89
CA SER A 7 -0.45 1.27 3.21
C SER A 7 -0.47 2.31 2.10
N PHE A 8 0.70 2.89 1.86
CA PHE A 8 0.88 3.96 0.88
C PHE A 8 2.13 3.68 0.06
N ASP A 9 2.00 3.78 -1.25
CA ASP A 9 3.12 3.62 -2.16
C ASP A 9 3.71 5.02 -2.44
N ILE A 10 4.89 5.27 -1.84
CA ILE A 10 5.63 6.53 -2.00
C ILE A 10 6.63 6.35 -3.14
N GLU A 11 6.36 7.04 -4.22
CA GLU A 11 7.06 6.84 -5.48
C GLU A 11 7.25 8.15 -6.23
N GLU A 12 8.15 8.16 -7.18
CA GLU A 12 8.14 9.13 -8.26
C GLU A 12 6.87 8.95 -9.08
N PHE A 13 6.04 10.01 -9.17
CA PHE A 13 4.74 9.96 -9.84
C PHE A 13 4.91 9.95 -11.35
N ASP A 14 5.12 8.76 -11.92
CA ASP A 14 5.39 8.55 -13.35
C ASP A 14 4.14 8.21 -14.18
N MET A 15 2.97 8.01 -13.55
CA MET A 15 1.71 7.72 -14.24
C MET A 15 1.38 8.69 -15.40
N PRO A 16 1.72 10.00 -15.35
CA PRO A 16 1.50 10.90 -16.48
C PRO A 16 2.05 10.41 -17.81
N TYR A 17 3.19 9.71 -17.83
CA TYR A 17 3.77 9.17 -19.07
C TYR A 17 2.83 8.17 -19.79
N GLU A 18 2.04 7.40 -19.05
CA GLU A 18 1.06 6.46 -19.62
C GLU A 18 -0.09 7.18 -20.33
N TYR A 19 -0.29 8.49 -20.04
CA TYR A 19 -1.37 9.32 -20.56
C TYR A 19 -0.87 10.48 -21.42
N GLY A 20 0.36 10.40 -21.93
CA GLY A 20 0.96 11.37 -22.85
C GLY A 20 1.57 12.60 -22.18
N GLY A 21 1.62 12.63 -20.84
CA GLY A 21 2.33 13.67 -20.08
C GLY A 21 3.84 13.48 -20.10
N LYS A 22 4.56 14.53 -19.69
CA LYS A 22 6.03 14.54 -19.61
C LYS A 22 6.50 15.29 -18.37
N PRO A 23 6.15 14.82 -17.15
CA PRO A 23 6.61 15.49 -15.94
C PRO A 23 8.12 15.29 -15.76
N THR A 24 8.80 16.32 -15.27
CA THR A 24 10.18 16.19 -14.81
C THR A 24 10.24 15.34 -13.54
N MET A 25 11.41 14.80 -13.22
CA MET A 25 11.61 14.05 -11.97
C MET A 25 11.27 14.90 -10.74
N GLU A 26 11.62 16.19 -10.77
CA GLU A 26 11.28 17.11 -9.68
C GLU A 26 9.76 17.25 -9.49
N GLU A 27 9.00 17.43 -10.57
CA GLU A 27 7.53 17.52 -10.53
C GLU A 27 6.90 16.24 -9.99
N GLN A 28 7.43 15.07 -10.35
CA GLN A 28 6.99 13.77 -9.85
C GLN A 28 7.19 13.65 -8.34
N ILE A 29 8.39 13.98 -7.85
CA ILE A 29 8.74 13.97 -6.42
C ILE A 29 7.89 14.98 -5.63
N VAL A 30 7.72 16.20 -6.16
CA VAL A 30 6.92 17.25 -5.52
C VAL A 30 5.46 16.84 -5.39
N SER A 31 4.88 16.21 -6.43
CA SER A 31 3.49 15.73 -6.40
C SER A 31 3.29 14.72 -5.26
N SER A 32 4.13 13.69 -5.19
CA SER A 32 4.07 12.69 -4.12
C SER A 32 4.32 13.31 -2.74
N THR A 33 5.27 14.24 -2.61
CA THR A 33 5.58 14.87 -1.31
C THR A 33 4.38 15.66 -0.75
N LYS A 34 3.70 16.47 -1.58
CA LYS A 34 2.52 17.25 -1.16
C LYS A 34 1.38 16.35 -0.67
N GLY A 35 1.11 15.27 -1.39
CA GLY A 35 0.08 14.32 -0.99
C GLY A 35 0.44 13.57 0.29
N LEU A 36 1.71 13.23 0.47
CA LEU A 36 2.21 12.56 1.67
C LEU A 36 2.03 13.41 2.92
N GLU A 37 2.28 14.72 2.85
CA GLU A 37 2.04 15.66 3.97
C GLU A 37 0.57 15.63 4.41
N THR A 38 -0.35 15.61 3.45
CA THR A 38 -1.79 15.49 3.74
C THR A 38 -2.14 14.17 4.43
N ILE A 39 -1.59 13.05 3.92
CA ILE A 39 -1.80 11.71 4.51
C ILE A 39 -1.30 11.68 5.95
N VAL A 40 -0.07 12.13 6.19
CA VAL A 40 0.55 12.13 7.53
C VAL A 40 -0.26 12.95 8.52
N SER A 41 -0.73 14.14 8.11
CA SER A 41 -1.60 14.98 8.94
C SER A 41 -2.88 14.26 9.37
N ILE A 42 -3.50 13.50 8.45
CA ILE A 42 -4.71 12.73 8.78
C ILE A 42 -4.35 11.53 9.68
N LEU A 43 -3.30 10.78 9.39
CA LEU A 43 -2.86 9.67 10.24
C LEU A 43 -2.54 10.12 11.66
N ASP A 44 -1.88 11.27 11.82
CA ASP A 44 -1.56 11.84 13.13
C ASP A 44 -2.82 12.23 13.92
N LYS A 45 -3.84 12.78 13.26
CA LYS A 45 -5.14 13.10 13.86
C LYS A 45 -5.79 11.88 14.53
N TYR A 46 -5.65 10.71 13.91
CA TYR A 46 -6.22 9.44 14.39
C TYR A 46 -5.21 8.56 15.16
N GLN A 47 -4.00 9.05 15.38
CA GLN A 47 -2.89 8.30 16.00
C GLN A 47 -2.65 6.95 15.32
N ALA A 48 -2.91 6.88 14.01
CA ALA A 48 -2.86 5.66 13.23
C ALA A 48 -1.44 5.37 12.74
N LYS A 49 -1.03 4.10 12.85
CA LYS A 49 0.17 3.60 12.18
C LYS A 49 -0.16 3.18 10.75
N ALA A 50 0.84 3.21 9.88
CA ALA A 50 0.73 2.76 8.49
C ALA A 50 2.04 2.13 8.01
N THR A 51 1.99 1.42 6.87
CA THR A 51 3.16 0.94 6.14
C THR A 51 3.34 1.80 4.90
N PHE A 52 4.52 2.38 4.73
CA PHE A 52 4.90 3.15 3.55
C PHE A 52 5.88 2.33 2.71
N TYR A 53 5.44 1.91 1.54
CA TYR A 53 6.29 1.28 0.53
C TYR A 53 6.95 2.39 -0.28
N CYS A 54 8.27 2.52 -0.17
CA CYS A 54 9.01 3.65 -0.73
C CYS A 54 10.01 3.18 -1.78
N THR A 55 10.06 3.86 -2.95
CA THR A 55 11.09 3.62 -3.94
C THR A 55 12.45 4.14 -3.47
N GLY A 56 13.53 3.50 -3.91
CA GLY A 56 14.89 3.95 -3.59
C GLY A 56 15.16 5.35 -4.13
N VAL A 57 14.63 5.68 -5.31
CA VAL A 57 14.75 7.01 -5.94
C VAL A 57 14.09 8.08 -5.09
N TYR A 58 12.84 7.87 -4.66
CA TYR A 58 12.15 8.83 -3.79
C TYR A 58 12.86 8.99 -2.45
N ALA A 59 13.28 7.88 -1.84
CA ALA A 59 13.98 7.91 -0.56
C ALA A 59 15.29 8.70 -0.63
N THR A 60 16.06 8.53 -1.71
CA THR A 60 17.29 9.30 -1.96
C THR A 60 17.00 10.80 -2.16
N ALA A 61 15.88 11.15 -2.81
CA ALA A 61 15.49 12.55 -3.02
C ALA A 61 14.96 13.22 -1.74
N LYS A 62 14.41 12.45 -0.78
CA LYS A 62 13.76 12.97 0.45
C LYS A 62 14.17 12.20 1.71
N PRO A 63 15.46 12.02 1.99
CA PRO A 63 15.93 11.14 3.07
C PRO A 63 15.43 11.57 4.45
N GLU A 64 15.43 12.86 4.76
CA GLU A 64 14.98 13.36 6.08
C GLU A 64 13.48 13.12 6.30
N LEU A 65 12.67 13.19 5.24
CA LEU A 65 11.24 12.90 5.32
C LEU A 65 11.01 11.42 5.61
N ILE A 66 11.68 10.51 4.90
CA ILE A 66 11.58 9.06 5.12
C ILE A 66 12.08 8.70 6.51
N LYS A 67 13.19 9.27 6.97
CA LYS A 67 13.69 9.11 8.34
C LYS A 67 12.69 9.57 9.39
N ALA A 68 12.03 10.70 9.18
CA ALA A 68 11.00 11.20 10.08
C ALA A 68 9.78 10.26 10.14
N LEU A 69 9.28 9.79 8.99
CA LEU A 69 8.18 8.82 8.91
C LEU A 69 8.49 7.52 9.64
N SER A 70 9.73 7.04 9.53
CA SER A 70 10.15 5.77 10.14
C SER A 70 10.06 5.76 11.66
N LYS A 71 9.92 6.91 12.32
CA LYS A 71 9.79 7.00 13.79
C LYS A 71 8.44 6.46 14.28
N LYS A 72 7.38 6.64 13.49
CA LYS A 72 6.00 6.25 13.86
C LYS A 72 5.46 5.11 12.99
N HIS A 73 5.91 5.00 11.75
CA HIS A 73 5.39 4.12 10.73
C HIS A 73 6.42 3.08 10.29
N GLU A 74 5.96 2.06 9.60
CA GLU A 74 6.85 1.14 8.91
C GLU A 74 7.25 1.73 7.57
N ILE A 75 8.55 1.65 7.24
CA ILE A 75 9.07 1.86 5.90
C ILE A 75 9.40 0.49 5.31
N ALA A 76 8.85 0.22 4.14
CA ALA A 76 9.05 -0.98 3.35
C ALA A 76 9.51 -0.59 1.93
N SER A 77 10.03 -1.53 1.17
CA SER A 77 10.56 -1.24 -0.17
C SER A 77 9.47 -1.28 -1.24
N HIS A 78 9.52 -0.32 -2.17
CA HIS A 78 8.74 -0.29 -3.40
C HIS A 78 9.65 -0.39 -4.64
N ASN A 79 10.64 -1.30 -4.60
CA ASN A 79 11.70 -1.38 -5.59
C ASN A 79 12.64 -0.15 -5.58
N HIS A 80 13.63 -0.11 -6.46
CA HIS A 80 14.51 1.07 -6.59
C HIS A 80 13.88 2.15 -7.49
N TYR A 81 13.41 1.76 -8.67
CA TYR A 81 12.67 2.61 -9.61
C TYR A 81 11.22 2.18 -9.71
N HIS A 82 10.28 3.15 -9.83
CA HIS A 82 8.88 2.82 -10.10
C HIS A 82 8.66 2.36 -11.55
N SER A 83 9.41 2.91 -12.50
CA SER A 83 9.23 2.69 -13.95
C SER A 83 9.91 1.43 -14.49
N SER A 84 10.85 0.84 -13.77
CA SER A 84 11.65 -0.30 -14.23
C SER A 84 12.05 -1.23 -13.09
N HIS A 85 12.45 -2.46 -13.44
CA HIS A 85 12.90 -3.44 -12.45
C HIS A 85 14.04 -4.28 -12.99
N LYS A 86 15.06 -4.45 -12.14
CA LYS A 86 16.14 -5.43 -12.27
C LYS A 86 16.29 -6.14 -10.92
N LYS A 87 16.85 -7.35 -10.92
CA LYS A 87 17.04 -8.12 -9.68
C LYS A 87 17.84 -7.33 -8.63
N GLU A 88 18.88 -6.63 -9.06
CA GLU A 88 19.76 -5.85 -8.20
C GLU A 88 19.03 -4.67 -7.51
N ASP A 89 17.94 -4.19 -8.11
CA ASP A 89 17.13 -3.11 -7.54
C ASP A 89 16.53 -3.49 -6.18
N LEU A 90 16.27 -4.78 -5.95
CA LEU A 90 15.73 -5.30 -4.69
C LEU A 90 16.68 -5.03 -3.52
N SER A 91 17.93 -5.44 -3.66
CA SER A 91 18.95 -5.22 -2.61
C SER A 91 19.36 -3.74 -2.52
N THR A 92 19.42 -3.02 -3.65
CA THR A 92 19.75 -1.60 -3.68
C THR A 92 18.74 -0.76 -2.93
N SER A 93 17.44 -0.93 -3.20
CA SER A 93 16.39 -0.18 -2.51
C SER A 93 16.33 -0.51 -1.01
N LYS A 94 16.52 -1.79 -0.65
CA LYS A 94 16.59 -2.21 0.75
C LYS A 94 17.72 -1.51 1.49
N ALA A 95 18.94 -1.52 0.94
CA ALA A 95 20.11 -0.92 1.54
C ALA A 95 19.95 0.59 1.75
N ILE A 96 19.44 1.31 0.75
CA ILE A 96 19.17 2.76 0.84
C ILE A 96 18.17 3.07 1.97
N LEU A 97 17.07 2.32 2.03
CA LEU A 97 16.04 2.54 3.04
C LEU A 97 16.53 2.21 4.45
N GLU A 98 17.34 1.15 4.61
CA GLU A 98 17.96 0.79 5.88
C GLU A 98 19.00 1.82 6.33
N GLU A 99 19.79 2.35 5.42
CA GLU A 99 20.76 3.43 5.71
C GLU A 99 20.05 4.70 6.20
N ILE A 100 18.99 5.12 5.50
CA ILE A 100 18.23 6.33 5.85
C ILE A 100 17.51 6.19 7.18
N THR A 101 16.86 5.04 7.41
CA THR A 101 15.99 4.84 8.58
C THR A 101 16.73 4.34 9.82
N GLY A 102 17.88 3.69 9.64
CA GLY A 102 18.59 2.95 10.68
C GLY A 102 17.82 1.71 11.17
N LYS A 103 16.87 1.20 10.39
CA LYS A 103 16.00 0.07 10.74
C LYS A 103 16.00 -0.97 9.63
N GLU A 104 15.87 -2.25 10.02
CA GLU A 104 15.70 -3.34 9.08
C GLU A 104 14.44 -3.16 8.22
N VAL A 105 14.56 -3.29 6.91
CA VAL A 105 13.45 -3.26 5.93
C VAL A 105 13.11 -4.70 5.53
N VAL A 106 11.96 -5.18 5.98
CA VAL A 106 11.55 -6.60 5.80
C VAL A 106 10.43 -6.78 4.79
N GLY A 107 9.78 -5.70 4.38
CA GLY A 107 8.63 -5.69 3.50
C GLY A 107 8.92 -5.20 2.10
N PHE A 108 8.19 -5.76 1.14
CA PHE A 108 8.29 -5.40 -0.26
C PHE A 108 6.91 -5.29 -0.91
N ARG A 109 6.77 -4.32 -1.81
CA ARG A 109 5.67 -4.24 -2.79
C ARG A 109 6.25 -3.86 -4.14
N MET A 110 5.89 -4.65 -5.18
CA MET A 110 6.33 -4.35 -6.54
C MET A 110 5.50 -3.20 -7.14
N PRO A 111 6.14 -2.22 -7.79
CA PRO A 111 5.43 -1.19 -8.56
C PRO A 111 4.37 -1.78 -9.48
N ARG A 112 3.21 -1.10 -9.58
CA ARG A 112 2.06 -1.52 -10.39
C ARG A 112 1.52 -2.92 -10.05
N MET A 113 1.85 -3.47 -8.87
CA MET A 113 1.52 -4.85 -8.50
C MET A 113 2.00 -5.87 -9.55
N ALA A 114 3.12 -5.60 -10.21
CA ALA A 114 3.70 -6.50 -11.21
C ALA A 114 4.24 -7.79 -10.56
N PRO A 115 4.31 -8.90 -11.31
CA PRO A 115 4.92 -10.13 -10.81
C PRO A 115 6.40 -9.92 -10.43
N VAL A 116 6.82 -10.55 -9.35
CA VAL A 116 8.20 -10.59 -8.88
C VAL A 116 8.51 -11.98 -8.33
N SER A 117 9.75 -12.43 -8.47
CA SER A 117 10.20 -13.73 -7.99
C SER A 117 10.29 -13.78 -6.47
N ASP A 118 9.59 -14.73 -5.84
CA ASP A 118 9.69 -14.96 -4.39
C ASP A 118 11.13 -15.30 -3.98
N THR A 119 11.83 -16.10 -4.80
CA THR A 119 13.23 -16.48 -4.55
C THR A 119 14.12 -15.26 -4.52
N ASP A 120 13.98 -14.32 -5.47
CA ASP A 120 14.78 -13.11 -5.53
C ASP A 120 14.49 -12.19 -4.33
N LEU A 121 13.22 -12.12 -3.88
CA LEU A 121 12.85 -11.38 -2.67
C LEU A 121 13.47 -11.98 -1.41
N VAL A 122 13.45 -13.30 -1.26
CA VAL A 122 14.06 -14.01 -0.12
C VAL A 122 15.59 -13.83 -0.14
N GLU A 123 16.23 -13.96 -1.30
CA GLU A 123 17.67 -13.72 -1.46
C GLU A 123 18.07 -12.29 -1.12
N ALA A 124 17.23 -11.29 -1.45
CA ALA A 124 17.42 -9.90 -1.05
C ALA A 124 17.12 -9.64 0.44
N GLY A 125 16.63 -10.64 1.19
CA GLY A 125 16.36 -10.57 2.63
C GLY A 125 15.00 -9.95 2.99
N TYR A 126 14.03 -9.96 2.09
CA TYR A 126 12.65 -9.62 2.41
C TYR A 126 11.94 -10.79 3.07
N ARG A 127 10.99 -10.50 3.95
CA ARG A 127 10.23 -11.49 4.72
C ARG A 127 8.76 -11.55 4.32
N TYR A 128 8.27 -10.47 3.69
CA TYR A 128 6.92 -10.44 3.14
C TYR A 128 6.82 -9.65 1.83
N ASN A 129 5.83 -10.02 1.02
CA ASN A 129 5.48 -9.42 -0.26
C ASN A 129 4.01 -8.98 -0.24
N ALA A 130 3.73 -7.71 -0.55
CA ALA A 130 2.38 -7.15 -0.61
C ALA A 130 1.95 -6.76 -2.05
N SER A 131 2.46 -7.47 -3.07
CA SER A 131 2.26 -7.16 -4.49
C SER A 131 1.05 -7.86 -5.12
N ILE A 132 0.08 -8.35 -4.34
CA ILE A 132 -1.03 -9.15 -4.87
C ILE A 132 -2.36 -8.44 -4.68
N ASN A 133 -3.07 -8.21 -5.80
CA ASN A 133 -4.50 -7.90 -5.82
C ASN A 133 -5.29 -9.15 -6.23
N PRO A 134 -5.91 -9.90 -5.29
CA PRO A 134 -6.55 -11.18 -5.60
C PRO A 134 -7.94 -10.99 -6.26
N THR A 135 -7.97 -10.27 -7.37
CA THR A 135 -9.16 -9.90 -8.13
C THR A 135 -8.94 -10.09 -9.64
N TYR A 136 -9.97 -9.81 -10.41
CA TYR A 136 -9.89 -9.67 -11.86
C TYR A 136 -9.84 -8.19 -12.24
N LEU A 137 -8.80 -7.78 -12.95
CA LEU A 137 -8.69 -6.46 -13.53
C LEU A 137 -8.59 -6.61 -15.06
N PRO A 138 -9.64 -6.23 -15.81
CA PRO A 138 -9.68 -6.38 -17.27
C PRO A 138 -8.45 -5.76 -17.95
N GLY A 139 -7.83 -6.53 -18.85
CA GLY A 139 -6.64 -6.08 -19.59
C GLY A 139 -5.33 -6.11 -18.80
N ARG A 140 -5.36 -6.46 -17.51
CA ARG A 140 -4.14 -6.56 -16.69
C ARG A 140 -3.89 -7.95 -16.12
N TYR A 141 -4.81 -8.50 -15.31
CA TYR A 141 -4.63 -9.82 -14.68
C TYR A 141 -5.92 -10.44 -14.19
N ASP A 142 -5.90 -11.77 -13.96
CA ASP A 142 -6.91 -12.51 -13.22
C ASP A 142 -6.25 -13.31 -12.10
N TYR A 143 -6.30 -12.79 -10.88
CA TYR A 143 -5.74 -13.40 -9.68
C TYR A 143 -6.82 -13.90 -8.71
N ARG A 144 -8.04 -14.17 -9.21
CA ARG A 144 -9.14 -14.70 -8.39
C ARG A 144 -8.90 -16.09 -7.83
N HIS A 145 -7.93 -16.84 -8.36
CA HIS A 145 -7.49 -18.13 -7.84
C HIS A 145 -6.55 -18.01 -6.63
N ILE A 146 -5.93 -16.85 -6.40
CA ILE A 146 -5.01 -16.62 -5.28
C ILE A 146 -5.80 -16.40 -3.98
N SER A 147 -5.23 -16.76 -2.84
CA SER A 147 -5.82 -16.49 -1.52
C SER A 147 -6.14 -15.00 -1.33
N ARG A 148 -7.27 -14.70 -0.66
CA ARG A 148 -7.64 -13.33 -0.27
C ARG A 148 -6.95 -12.87 1.00
N THR A 149 -6.52 -13.81 1.82
CA THR A 149 -5.86 -13.56 3.10
C THR A 149 -4.37 -13.89 2.97
N PHE A 150 -3.57 -13.44 3.92
CA PHE A 150 -2.16 -13.73 3.94
C PHE A 150 -1.89 -15.26 3.92
N PHE A 151 -0.84 -15.64 3.26
CA PHE A 151 -0.38 -17.03 3.14
C PHE A 151 1.15 -17.07 3.01
N THR A 152 1.74 -18.22 3.28
CA THR A 152 3.19 -18.43 3.12
C THR A 152 3.45 -19.29 1.89
N GLN A 153 4.37 -18.85 1.05
CA GLN A 153 4.85 -19.58 -0.12
C GLN A 153 6.35 -19.29 -0.29
N ASN A 154 7.16 -20.29 -0.62
CA ASN A 154 8.60 -20.14 -0.87
C ASN A 154 9.36 -19.40 0.24
N ASN A 155 9.04 -19.64 1.50
CA ASN A 155 9.57 -18.96 2.70
C ASN A 155 9.27 -17.45 2.76
N LEU A 156 8.32 -16.97 1.98
CA LEU A 156 7.88 -15.60 1.95
C LEU A 156 6.41 -15.51 2.39
N ILE A 157 6.07 -14.53 3.20
CA ILE A 157 4.67 -14.26 3.55
C ILE A 157 4.09 -13.30 2.54
N HIS A 158 2.95 -13.66 1.96
CA HIS A 158 2.20 -12.81 1.04
C HIS A 158 1.06 -12.11 1.78
N PHE A 159 0.96 -10.78 1.61
CA PHE A 159 -0.11 -9.95 2.14
C PHE A 159 -0.96 -9.37 0.99
N PRO A 160 -1.96 -10.10 0.47
CA PRO A 160 -2.83 -9.58 -0.57
C PRO A 160 -3.61 -8.35 -0.10
N ALA A 161 -3.86 -7.43 -1.04
CA ALA A 161 -4.77 -6.33 -0.81
C ALA A 161 -6.21 -6.86 -0.63
N SER A 162 -7.00 -6.20 0.20
CA SER A 162 -8.34 -6.66 0.52
C SER A 162 -9.30 -6.59 -0.65
N VAL A 163 -10.05 -7.67 -0.82
CA VAL A 163 -11.17 -7.77 -1.77
C VAL A 163 -12.39 -8.37 -1.09
N SER A 164 -13.60 -8.08 -1.57
CA SER A 164 -14.81 -8.62 -0.99
C SER A 164 -14.84 -10.16 -1.00
N PRO A 165 -15.43 -10.84 0.01
CA PRO A 165 -15.34 -12.29 0.15
C PRO A 165 -15.93 -13.07 -1.02
N LYS A 166 -17.08 -12.67 -1.54
CA LYS A 166 -17.80 -13.44 -2.56
C LYS A 166 -17.41 -13.08 -3.98
N TRP A 167 -17.37 -11.78 -4.29
CA TRP A 167 -17.24 -11.30 -5.68
C TRP A 167 -15.85 -10.77 -6.00
N ARG A 168 -14.94 -10.79 -5.03
CA ARG A 168 -13.60 -10.26 -5.20
C ARG A 168 -13.58 -8.80 -5.67
N VAL A 169 -14.61 -8.01 -5.29
CA VAL A 169 -14.65 -6.57 -5.53
C VAL A 169 -13.47 -5.95 -4.81
N PRO A 170 -12.58 -5.23 -5.51
CA PRO A 170 -11.38 -4.68 -4.90
C PRO A 170 -11.69 -3.53 -3.93
N LEU A 171 -10.90 -3.44 -2.85
CA LEU A 171 -10.95 -2.36 -1.88
C LEU A 171 -9.66 -1.53 -1.92
N PHE A 172 -9.17 -1.20 -3.10
CA PHE A 172 -7.98 -0.36 -3.26
C PHE A 172 -8.35 1.01 -3.85
N TRP A 173 -7.37 1.86 -4.05
CA TRP A 173 -7.50 3.27 -4.39
C TRP A 173 -8.52 3.58 -5.52
N ILE A 174 -8.54 2.84 -6.66
CA ILE A 174 -9.52 3.07 -7.74
C ILE A 174 -10.96 2.89 -7.25
N ALA A 175 -11.22 1.83 -6.47
CA ALA A 175 -12.54 1.60 -5.90
C ALA A 175 -12.89 2.71 -4.90
N PHE A 176 -11.93 3.13 -4.09
CA PHE A 176 -12.12 4.22 -3.15
C PHE A 176 -12.42 5.56 -3.85
N HIS A 177 -11.78 5.87 -4.96
CA HIS A 177 -12.10 7.05 -5.78
C HIS A 177 -13.53 7.03 -6.31
N ASN A 178 -14.03 5.86 -6.73
CA ASN A 178 -15.22 5.77 -7.57
C ASN A 178 -16.48 5.29 -6.86
N PHE A 179 -16.37 4.50 -5.81
CA PHE A 179 -17.53 3.99 -5.09
C PHE A 179 -18.14 5.05 -4.15
N PRO A 180 -19.47 5.02 -3.93
CA PRO A 180 -20.08 5.73 -2.80
C PRO A 180 -19.47 5.24 -1.49
N LEU A 181 -19.16 6.16 -0.56
CA LEU A 181 -18.47 5.80 0.70
C LEU A 181 -19.26 4.79 1.53
N PHE A 182 -20.58 4.89 1.59
CA PHE A 182 -21.42 3.93 2.33
C PHE A 182 -21.24 2.50 1.83
N TYR A 183 -21.11 2.32 0.51
CA TYR A 183 -20.89 1.00 -0.09
C TYR A 183 -19.46 0.51 0.17
N PHE A 184 -18.47 1.38 0.05
CA PHE A 184 -17.09 1.03 0.38
C PHE A 184 -16.97 0.61 1.86
N PHE A 185 -17.57 1.34 2.79
CA PHE A 185 -17.58 1.02 4.23
C PHE A 185 -18.31 -0.29 4.51
N TYR A 186 -19.44 -0.56 3.84
CA TYR A 186 -20.11 -1.85 3.91
C TYR A 186 -19.17 -2.99 3.50
N LEU A 187 -18.42 -2.84 2.40
CA LEU A 187 -17.47 -3.86 1.97
C LEU A 187 -16.32 -4.02 2.98
N CYS A 188 -15.81 -2.93 3.56
CA CYS A 188 -14.80 -2.99 4.63
C CYS A 188 -15.30 -3.84 5.82
N LYS A 189 -16.55 -3.63 6.28
CA LYS A 189 -17.13 -4.46 7.35
C LYS A 189 -17.19 -5.93 6.96
N LYS A 190 -17.62 -6.24 5.75
CA LYS A 190 -17.74 -7.63 5.26
C LYS A 190 -16.39 -8.32 5.18
N VAL A 191 -15.36 -7.61 4.71
CA VAL A 191 -13.98 -8.14 4.67
C VAL A 191 -13.46 -8.39 6.08
N ALA A 192 -13.55 -7.41 6.98
CA ALA A 192 -13.10 -7.56 8.35
C ALA A 192 -13.80 -8.68 9.12
N GLN A 193 -15.10 -8.89 8.87
CA GLN A 193 -15.87 -10.00 9.46
C GLN A 193 -15.41 -11.37 8.94
N SER A 194 -15.05 -11.46 7.66
CA SER A 194 -14.64 -12.72 7.02
C SER A 194 -13.17 -13.05 7.23
N ASP A 195 -12.30 -12.04 7.14
CA ASP A 195 -10.85 -12.22 7.02
C ASP A 195 -10.11 -11.80 8.31
N GLY A 196 -10.78 -11.13 9.25
CA GLY A 196 -10.22 -10.64 10.51
C GLY A 196 -9.41 -9.35 10.38
N TYR A 197 -9.10 -8.92 9.18
CA TYR A 197 -8.34 -7.69 8.92
C TYR A 197 -8.75 -7.02 7.61
N LEU A 198 -8.32 -5.75 7.45
CA LEU A 198 -8.35 -4.99 6.20
C LEU A 198 -6.93 -4.66 5.79
N HIS A 199 -6.61 -4.77 4.49
CA HIS A 199 -5.39 -4.26 3.91
C HIS A 199 -5.75 -3.35 2.73
N LEU A 200 -5.69 -2.05 2.96
CA LEU A 200 -6.03 -0.99 2.01
C LEU A 200 -4.75 -0.29 1.56
N TYR A 201 -4.67 0.09 0.27
CA TYR A 201 -3.54 0.86 -0.22
C TYR A 201 -3.95 2.04 -1.07
N PHE A 202 -3.15 3.09 -0.99
CA PHE A 202 -3.31 4.38 -1.65
C PHE A 202 -1.95 4.92 -2.07
N HIS A 203 -1.96 6.03 -2.82
CA HIS A 203 -0.75 6.72 -3.23
C HIS A 203 -0.82 8.20 -2.81
N PRO A 204 0.30 8.81 -2.45
CA PRO A 204 0.32 10.22 -2.08
C PRO A 204 -0.21 11.16 -3.18
N TRP A 205 0.11 10.90 -4.44
CA TRP A 205 -0.34 11.73 -5.56
C TRP A 205 -1.88 11.78 -5.71
N GLU A 206 -2.63 10.82 -5.20
CA GLU A 206 -4.11 10.86 -5.17
C GLU A 206 -4.65 12.04 -4.36
N PHE A 207 -3.88 12.52 -3.37
CA PHE A 207 -4.21 13.63 -2.49
C PHE A 207 -3.82 15.00 -3.07
N THR A 208 -3.46 15.05 -4.35
CA THR A 208 -3.16 16.27 -5.10
C THR A 208 -4.07 16.39 -6.32
N ASP A 209 -4.21 17.61 -6.84
CA ASP A 209 -4.96 17.86 -8.07
C ASP A 209 -4.08 17.65 -9.31
N TYR A 210 -3.41 16.50 -9.40
CA TYR A 210 -2.43 16.17 -10.43
C TYR A 210 -2.99 16.29 -11.86
N HIS A 211 -4.28 16.06 -12.04
CA HIS A 211 -4.95 16.16 -13.34
C HIS A 211 -5.01 17.61 -13.89
N LEU A 212 -4.71 18.61 -13.04
CA LEU A 212 -4.59 20.01 -13.43
C LEU A 212 -3.14 20.41 -13.78
N ALA A 213 -2.20 19.49 -13.65
CA ALA A 213 -0.81 19.73 -14.02
C ALA A 213 -0.70 20.03 -15.53
N LYS A 214 0.22 20.93 -15.89
CA LYS A 214 0.43 21.35 -17.28
C LYS A 214 1.47 20.47 -17.99
N ASP A 215 1.49 19.17 -17.66
CA ASP A 215 2.41 18.19 -18.22
C ASP A 215 1.92 17.54 -19.53
N GLY A 216 0.70 17.88 -19.98
CA GLY A 216 0.09 17.38 -21.20
C GLY A 216 -0.67 16.06 -21.06
N ALA A 217 -0.69 15.46 -19.88
CA ALA A 217 -1.39 14.19 -19.65
C ALA A 217 -2.93 14.33 -19.77
N LYS A 218 -3.57 13.31 -20.34
CA LYS A 218 -5.02 13.22 -20.50
C LYS A 218 -5.58 12.00 -19.77
N TYR A 219 -5.91 12.18 -18.52
CA TYR A 219 -6.37 11.08 -17.68
C TYR A 219 -7.83 10.71 -17.92
N PRO A 220 -8.18 9.40 -17.93
CA PRO A 220 -9.58 8.97 -17.82
C PRO A 220 -10.20 9.47 -16.51
N PHE A 221 -11.48 9.87 -16.60
CA PHE A 221 -12.20 10.46 -15.46
C PHE A 221 -12.14 9.61 -14.17
N TYR A 222 -12.20 8.30 -14.28
CA TYR A 222 -12.20 7.39 -13.12
C TYR A 222 -10.86 7.38 -12.33
N LEU A 223 -9.76 7.84 -12.93
CA LEU A 223 -8.47 7.93 -12.24
C LEU A 223 -8.37 9.16 -11.34
N HIS A 224 -8.95 10.30 -11.75
CA HIS A 224 -8.83 11.56 -11.03
C HIS A 224 -10.14 12.00 -10.35
N ARG A 225 -11.22 11.21 -10.46
CA ARG A 225 -12.46 11.47 -9.74
C ARG A 225 -12.18 11.50 -8.24
N ASN A 226 -12.57 12.58 -7.58
CA ASN A 226 -12.37 12.77 -6.14
C ASN A 226 -10.88 12.84 -5.67
N ASN A 227 -9.93 13.17 -6.52
CA ASN A 227 -8.56 13.43 -6.07
C ASN A 227 -8.40 14.77 -5.31
N GLY A 228 -7.19 15.07 -4.84
CA GLY A 228 -6.86 16.29 -4.13
C GLY A 228 -7.65 16.44 -2.83
N LYS A 229 -8.24 17.61 -2.60
CA LYS A 229 -9.00 17.92 -1.39
C LYS A 229 -10.14 16.93 -1.15
N LYS A 230 -10.84 16.50 -2.20
CA LYS A 230 -11.93 15.52 -2.07
C LYS A 230 -11.42 14.16 -1.59
N MET A 231 -10.24 13.74 -2.04
CA MET A 231 -9.62 12.52 -1.57
C MET A 231 -9.26 12.63 -0.08
N ALA A 232 -8.69 13.75 0.36
CA ALA A 232 -8.40 13.99 1.77
C ALA A 232 -9.67 13.93 2.64
N GLU A 233 -10.76 14.57 2.23
CA GLU A 233 -12.06 14.53 2.92
C GLU A 233 -12.64 13.09 2.97
N ARG A 234 -12.51 12.32 1.89
CA ARG A 234 -12.96 10.92 1.84
C ARG A 234 -12.12 10.05 2.75
N PHE A 235 -10.80 10.27 2.75
CA PHE A 235 -9.88 9.51 3.59
C PHE A 235 -10.08 9.83 5.07
N ASP A 236 -10.30 11.09 5.44
CA ASP A 236 -10.66 11.47 6.81
C ASP A 236 -11.96 10.78 7.29
N LYS A 237 -12.98 10.68 6.41
CA LYS A 237 -14.21 9.92 6.70
C LYS A 237 -13.96 8.42 6.84
N LEU A 238 -13.05 7.84 6.05
CA LEU A 238 -12.66 6.44 6.21
C LEU A 238 -11.98 6.22 7.56
N MET A 239 -11.09 7.12 7.97
CA MET A 239 -10.39 7.03 9.26
C MET A 239 -11.36 7.14 10.43
N SER A 240 -12.31 8.09 10.40
CA SER A 240 -13.40 8.19 11.40
C SER A 240 -14.19 6.90 11.48
N PHE A 241 -14.66 6.38 10.34
CA PHE A 241 -15.40 5.13 10.25
C PHE A 241 -14.63 3.95 10.85
N LEU A 242 -13.35 3.77 10.49
CA LEU A 242 -12.54 2.66 11.00
C LEU A 242 -12.33 2.78 12.51
N THR A 243 -12.13 3.98 13.02
CA THR A 243 -11.98 4.26 14.47
C THR A 243 -13.29 3.96 15.22
N GLU A 244 -14.43 4.44 14.72
CA GLU A 244 -15.75 4.20 15.31
C GLU A 244 -16.13 2.71 15.32
N GLU A 245 -15.72 1.96 14.30
CA GLU A 245 -15.91 0.50 14.20
C GLU A 245 -14.94 -0.32 15.08
N GLY A 246 -14.02 0.35 15.79
CA GLY A 246 -13.08 -0.28 16.71
C GLY A 246 -11.94 -1.03 16.00
N PHE A 247 -11.50 -0.55 14.84
CA PHE A 247 -10.31 -1.09 14.19
C PHE A 247 -9.05 -0.63 14.89
N GLU A 248 -8.11 -1.54 15.08
CA GLU A 248 -6.73 -1.26 15.49
C GLU A 248 -5.86 -1.05 14.24
N PHE A 249 -5.16 0.10 14.17
CA PHE A 249 -4.26 0.38 13.06
C PHE A 249 -2.89 -0.25 13.32
N ARG A 250 -2.51 -1.19 12.45
CA ARG A 250 -1.22 -1.89 12.52
C ARG A 250 -0.43 -1.75 11.21
N THR A 251 0.88 -1.89 11.32
CA THR A 251 1.75 -2.03 10.16
C THR A 251 1.75 -3.46 9.64
N SER A 252 2.17 -3.67 8.39
CA SER A 252 2.32 -5.01 7.82
C SER A 252 3.33 -5.85 8.61
N ARG A 253 4.42 -5.24 9.07
CA ARG A 253 5.45 -5.90 9.88
C ARG A 253 4.92 -6.42 11.20
N GLU A 254 4.00 -5.71 11.85
CA GLU A 254 3.43 -6.12 13.13
C GLU A 254 2.63 -7.44 13.02
N LEU A 255 2.18 -7.81 11.81
CA LEU A 255 1.51 -9.09 11.57
C LEU A 255 2.46 -10.27 11.32
N LEU A 256 3.76 -10.01 11.10
CA LEU A 256 4.76 -11.07 10.98
C LEU A 256 5.06 -11.72 12.34
N ILE A 257 4.77 -11.02 13.43
CA ILE A 257 5.00 -11.53 14.79
C ILE A 257 3.75 -12.36 15.13
N PRO A 258 3.87 -13.69 15.37
CA PRO A 258 2.76 -14.47 15.86
C PRO A 258 2.23 -13.81 17.15
N SER A 259 0.96 -13.45 17.21
CA SER A 259 0.33 -13.09 18.46
C SER A 259 0.50 -14.31 19.38
N ILE A 260 1.33 -14.19 20.41
CA ILE A 260 1.48 -15.22 21.44
C ILE A 260 0.08 -15.47 22.02
N SER A 261 -0.35 -16.75 21.94
CA SER A 261 -1.58 -17.31 22.51
C SER A 261 -2.81 -17.47 21.59
N HIS A 262 -2.81 -18.53 20.82
CA HIS A 262 -3.94 -19.46 20.78
C HIS A 262 -3.37 -20.88 20.75
N THR A 263 -3.13 -21.42 21.94
CA THR A 263 -2.97 -22.86 22.14
C THR A 263 -4.28 -23.52 21.78
N SER A 264 -4.33 -24.14 20.61
CA SER A 264 -5.35 -25.15 20.31
C SER A 264 -5.08 -26.34 21.21
N PRO A 265 -6.08 -26.88 21.93
CA PRO A 265 -5.86 -28.13 22.65
C PRO A 265 -5.68 -29.24 21.60
N GLN A 266 -4.53 -29.89 21.66
CA GLN A 266 -4.34 -31.18 20.99
C GLN A 266 -5.35 -32.16 21.56
N GLY A 267 -6.42 -32.42 20.79
CA GLY A 267 -7.27 -33.56 21.03
C GLY A 267 -6.51 -34.83 20.71
N SER A 268 -6.10 -35.54 21.75
CA SER A 268 -5.71 -36.94 21.65
C SER A 268 -6.89 -37.75 21.19
N LEU A 269 -6.77 -38.37 20.05
CA LEU A 269 -7.66 -39.44 19.61
C LEU A 269 -7.17 -40.77 20.17
N PRO A 270 -8.11 -41.67 20.55
CA PRO A 270 -7.80 -42.97 21.08
C PRO A 270 -7.22 -43.95 20.06
#